data_421d36e5b511437553df05ccd226864e
#
_entry.id   421d36e5b511437553df05ccd226864e
#
_cell.length_a   1.000
_cell.length_b   1.000
_cell.length_c   1.000
_cell.angle_alpha   90.00
_cell.angle_beta   90.00
_cell.angle_gamma   90.00
#
_symmetry.space_group_name_H-M   'P 1'
#
loop_
_entity.id
_entity.type
_entity.pdbx_description
1 polymer ?
#
loop_
_entity_poly.entity_id
_entity_poly.type
_entity_poly.pdbx_seq_one_letter_code
_entity_poly.pdbx_strand_id
1 'polypeptide(L)'
;MDIMDGKFVENTSFGSDVVKKSYNASPRSIIDVHLMVENPDPLFSEYKEAGADYITFHYEVGDVKRRIDMLHKMGVKAGISINPSTDVHVLDPYLDDVDLILVMSVWPGKGGQKFIESSIEKVKYLKEYKTKNNKHYIISIDGGINLETGQLVKNYCDLGVVGSAITKADNYVEAFSKHLMGLM
;
A
#
# COMPACT_ATOMS: atom_id res chain seq x y z
N MET A 1 5.69 -4.26 -0.03
CA MET A 1 6.07 -5.54 -0.68
C MET A 1 4.79 -6.26 -1.07
N ASP A 2 4.60 -6.59 -2.36
CA ASP A 2 3.34 -7.07 -2.91
C ASP A 2 3.26 -8.59 -2.87
N ILE A 3 2.32 -9.12 -2.09
CA ILE A 3 2.09 -10.55 -1.92
C ILE A 3 0.80 -10.95 -2.64
N MET A 4 0.91 -11.95 -3.50
CA MET A 4 -0.15 -12.39 -4.40
C MET A 4 -0.34 -13.90 -4.29
N ASP A 5 -1.58 -14.37 -4.21
CA ASP A 5 -1.93 -15.79 -4.00
C ASP A 5 -2.43 -16.51 -5.25
N GLY A 6 -2.57 -15.82 -6.38
CA GLY A 6 -3.15 -16.39 -7.61
C GLY A 6 -4.67 -16.61 -7.55
N LYS A 7 -5.36 -16.06 -6.52
CA LYS A 7 -6.82 -16.15 -6.32
C LYS A 7 -7.48 -14.79 -6.32
N PHE A 8 -7.04 -13.90 -5.44
CA PHE A 8 -7.50 -12.51 -5.42
C PHE A 8 -7.05 -11.76 -6.70
N VAL A 9 -5.86 -12.08 -7.18
CA VAL A 9 -5.31 -11.66 -8.48
C VAL A 9 -4.77 -12.89 -9.23
N GLU A 10 -4.67 -12.83 -10.56
CA GLU A 10 -4.21 -13.97 -11.39
C GLU A 10 -2.75 -14.35 -11.15
N ASN A 11 -1.92 -13.39 -10.76
CA ASN A 11 -0.51 -13.60 -10.54
C ASN A 11 -0.22 -14.11 -9.12
N THR A 12 0.90 -14.81 -8.99
CA THR A 12 1.52 -15.14 -7.69
C THR A 12 2.82 -14.37 -7.53
N SER A 13 3.21 -14.10 -6.30
CA SER A 13 4.49 -13.45 -6.00
C SER A 13 5.32 -14.29 -5.02
N PHE A 14 6.24 -13.66 -4.32
CA PHE A 14 7.13 -14.29 -3.34
C PHE A 14 6.46 -14.46 -1.97
N GLY A 15 7.02 -15.32 -1.13
CA GLY A 15 6.56 -15.57 0.24
C GLY A 15 7.29 -14.75 1.30
N SER A 16 7.00 -15.06 2.56
CA SER A 16 7.54 -14.40 3.74
C SER A 16 9.06 -14.51 3.88
N ASP A 17 9.68 -15.53 3.24
CA ASP A 17 11.14 -15.69 3.22
C ASP A 17 11.85 -14.51 2.53
N VAL A 18 11.25 -13.94 1.48
CA VAL A 18 11.78 -12.74 0.80
C VAL A 18 11.60 -11.51 1.69
N VAL A 19 10.48 -11.38 2.38
CA VAL A 19 10.25 -10.30 3.37
C VAL A 19 11.30 -10.38 4.47
N LYS A 20 11.56 -11.57 5.02
CA LYS A 20 12.59 -11.82 6.04
C LYS A 20 14.00 -11.46 5.56
N LYS A 21 14.33 -11.83 4.33
CA LYS A 21 15.64 -11.46 3.71
C LYS A 21 15.77 -9.95 3.57
N SER A 22 14.69 -9.26 3.15
CA SER A 22 14.68 -7.79 3.02
C SER A 22 14.85 -7.09 4.38
N TYR A 23 14.15 -7.57 5.42
CA TYR A 23 14.32 -7.09 6.79
C TYR A 23 15.77 -7.24 7.27
N ASN A 24 16.37 -8.41 7.09
CA ASN A 24 17.74 -8.68 7.50
C ASN A 24 18.77 -7.83 6.72
N ALA A 25 18.52 -7.56 5.44
CA ALA A 25 19.39 -6.73 4.61
C ALA A 25 19.31 -5.24 4.98
N SER A 26 18.17 -4.77 5.46
CA SER A 26 17.95 -3.37 5.83
C SER A 26 17.06 -3.24 7.09
N PRO A 27 17.58 -3.55 8.29
CA PRO A 27 16.77 -3.61 9.51
C PRO A 27 16.18 -2.26 9.97
N ARG A 28 16.62 -1.16 9.37
CA ARG A 28 16.11 0.19 9.66
C ARG A 28 15.04 0.67 8.67
N SER A 29 14.77 -0.13 7.63
CA SER A 29 13.70 0.17 6.68
C SER A 29 12.36 -0.25 7.24
N ILE A 30 11.34 0.58 7.05
CA ILE A 30 9.96 0.21 7.34
C ILE A 30 9.48 -0.74 6.25
N ILE A 31 8.90 -1.87 6.64
CA ILE A 31 8.37 -2.87 5.72
C ILE A 31 6.84 -2.85 5.78
N ASP A 32 6.22 -2.42 4.68
CA ASP A 32 4.79 -2.57 4.43
C ASP A 32 4.54 -3.76 3.52
N VAL A 33 3.77 -4.74 4.02
CA VAL A 33 3.38 -5.94 3.29
C VAL A 33 1.95 -5.76 2.78
N HIS A 34 1.82 -5.57 1.48
CA HIS A 34 0.54 -5.44 0.79
C HIS A 34 0.04 -6.80 0.33
N LEU A 35 -1.05 -7.27 0.94
CA LEU A 35 -1.65 -8.58 0.72
C LEU A 35 -2.75 -8.51 -0.33
N MET A 36 -2.44 -8.87 -1.55
CA MET A 36 -3.38 -9.14 -2.64
C MET A 36 -3.79 -10.61 -2.62
N VAL A 37 -4.51 -11.00 -1.56
CA VAL A 37 -4.89 -12.39 -1.27
C VAL A 37 -6.34 -12.50 -0.85
N GLU A 38 -7.00 -13.61 -1.19
CA GLU A 38 -8.41 -13.84 -0.87
C GLU A 38 -8.66 -14.02 0.64
N ASN A 39 -7.73 -14.68 1.34
CA ASN A 39 -7.82 -14.88 2.79
C ASN A 39 -6.53 -14.41 3.49
N PRO A 40 -6.46 -13.16 3.99
CA PRO A 40 -5.25 -12.62 4.59
C PRO A 40 -4.99 -13.09 6.04
N ASP A 41 -6.00 -13.54 6.78
CA ASP A 41 -5.91 -13.83 8.22
C ASP A 41 -4.78 -14.79 8.61
N PRO A 42 -4.59 -15.94 7.94
CA PRO A 42 -3.52 -16.89 8.28
C PRO A 42 -2.12 -16.31 8.07
N LEU A 43 -2.01 -15.30 7.21
CA LEU A 43 -0.73 -14.69 6.82
C LEU A 43 -0.25 -13.61 7.80
N PHE A 44 -1.12 -13.07 8.64
CA PHE A 44 -0.75 -11.97 9.55
C PHE A 44 0.41 -12.34 10.49
N SER A 45 0.34 -13.53 11.13
CA SER A 45 1.42 -14.00 12.00
C SER A 45 2.72 -14.24 11.24
N GLU A 46 2.61 -14.88 10.09
CA GLU A 46 3.75 -15.21 9.22
C GLU A 46 4.53 -13.95 8.80
N TYR A 47 3.83 -12.92 8.29
CA TYR A 47 4.49 -11.70 7.84
C TYR A 47 4.96 -10.80 8.98
N LYS A 48 4.26 -10.80 10.13
CA LYS A 48 4.79 -10.18 11.34
C LYS A 48 6.13 -10.79 11.74
N GLU A 49 6.22 -12.12 11.79
CA GLU A 49 7.47 -12.85 12.14
C GLU A 49 8.57 -12.64 11.08
N ALA A 50 8.19 -12.37 9.85
CA ALA A 50 9.12 -11.98 8.80
C ALA A 50 9.66 -10.55 8.93
N GLY A 51 9.07 -9.71 9.79
CA GLY A 51 9.54 -8.36 10.09
C GLY A 51 8.69 -7.24 9.47
N ALA A 52 7.42 -7.50 9.14
CA ALA A 52 6.50 -6.47 8.67
C ALA A 52 6.17 -5.47 9.78
N ASP A 53 6.30 -4.18 9.51
CA ASP A 53 5.85 -3.07 10.35
C ASP A 53 4.39 -2.74 10.10
N TYR A 54 3.98 -2.79 8.81
CA TYR A 54 2.61 -2.64 8.34
C TYR A 54 2.18 -3.90 7.59
N ILE A 55 0.92 -4.29 7.77
CA ILE A 55 0.26 -5.29 6.93
C ILE A 55 -0.99 -4.64 6.37
N THR A 56 -1.01 -4.50 5.04
CA THR A 56 -2.09 -3.85 4.29
C THR A 56 -2.89 -4.93 3.55
N PHE A 57 -4.19 -5.04 3.87
CA PHE A 57 -5.10 -5.98 3.20
C PHE A 57 -6.19 -5.23 2.43
N HIS A 58 -6.81 -5.88 1.46
CA HIS A 58 -7.86 -5.27 0.65
C HIS A 58 -9.20 -5.19 1.39
N TYR A 59 -9.87 -4.05 1.29
CA TYR A 59 -11.26 -3.85 1.76
C TYR A 59 -12.20 -4.91 1.19
N GLU A 60 -12.01 -5.27 -0.07
CA GLU A 60 -12.85 -6.16 -0.85
C GLU A 60 -12.91 -7.59 -0.30
N VAL A 61 -11.97 -7.99 0.55
CA VAL A 61 -12.02 -9.31 1.21
C VAL A 61 -12.85 -9.32 2.50
N GLY A 62 -13.44 -8.19 2.88
CA GLY A 62 -14.40 -8.08 4.01
C GLY A 62 -13.77 -8.09 5.40
N ASP A 63 -14.60 -8.28 6.43
CA ASP A 63 -14.22 -8.37 7.84
C ASP A 63 -13.24 -7.30 8.35
N VAL A 64 -13.34 -6.08 7.79
CA VAL A 64 -12.34 -5.03 7.91
C VAL A 64 -12.02 -4.70 9.37
N LYS A 65 -13.04 -4.37 10.18
CA LYS A 65 -12.82 -3.97 11.58
C LYS A 65 -12.15 -5.09 12.39
N ARG A 66 -12.59 -6.33 12.22
CA ARG A 66 -12.01 -7.49 12.90
C ARG A 66 -10.53 -7.65 12.55
N ARG A 67 -10.15 -7.47 11.27
CA ARG A 67 -8.77 -7.60 10.80
C ARG A 67 -7.87 -6.50 11.32
N ILE A 68 -8.35 -5.24 11.36
CA ILE A 68 -7.64 -4.14 12.00
C ILE A 68 -7.34 -4.49 13.47
N ASP A 69 -8.38 -4.92 14.22
CA ASP A 69 -8.23 -5.28 15.63
C ASP A 69 -7.26 -6.46 15.84
N MET A 70 -7.26 -7.45 14.92
CA MET A 70 -6.30 -8.55 14.95
C MET A 70 -4.86 -8.07 14.78
N LEU A 71 -4.58 -7.24 13.78
CA LEU A 71 -3.26 -6.69 13.53
C LEU A 71 -2.77 -5.86 14.72
N HIS A 72 -3.61 -4.99 15.27
CA HIS A 72 -3.28 -4.19 16.45
C HIS A 72 -2.99 -5.05 17.68
N LYS A 73 -3.78 -6.10 17.95
CA LYS A 73 -3.51 -7.06 19.03
C LYS A 73 -2.18 -7.79 18.85
N MET A 74 -1.74 -7.96 17.62
CA MET A 74 -0.44 -8.54 17.29
C MET A 74 0.71 -7.53 17.38
N GLY A 75 0.42 -6.24 17.58
CA GLY A 75 1.43 -5.16 17.60
C GLY A 75 1.95 -4.79 16.21
N VAL A 76 1.17 -5.02 15.16
CA VAL A 76 1.44 -4.65 13.76
C VAL A 76 0.49 -3.53 13.37
N LYS A 77 0.98 -2.56 12.61
CA LYS A 77 0.16 -1.48 12.09
C LYS A 77 -0.74 -1.97 10.97
N ALA A 78 -2.02 -1.60 11.03
CA ALA A 78 -3.04 -2.07 10.11
C ALA A 78 -3.20 -1.11 8.91
N GLY A 79 -3.00 -1.63 7.70
CA GLY A 79 -3.30 -0.94 6.45
C GLY A 79 -4.55 -1.52 5.76
N ILE A 80 -5.30 -0.64 5.09
CA ILE A 80 -6.41 -1.02 4.21
C ILE A 80 -6.12 -0.53 2.80
N SER A 81 -6.26 -1.44 1.81
CA SER A 81 -6.22 -1.09 0.39
C SER A 81 -7.62 -1.08 -0.23
N ILE A 82 -7.85 -0.21 -1.21
CA ILE A 82 -9.06 -0.20 -2.03
C ILE A 82 -8.72 -0.24 -3.53
N ASN A 83 -9.50 -1.02 -4.28
CA ASN A 83 -9.39 -1.11 -5.72
C ASN A 83 -9.81 0.19 -6.44
N PRO A 84 -9.43 0.37 -7.72
CA PRO A 84 -9.84 1.55 -8.49
C PRO A 84 -11.36 1.75 -8.57
N SER A 85 -12.15 0.67 -8.61
CA SER A 85 -13.62 0.72 -8.68
C SER A 85 -14.31 0.92 -7.34
N THR A 86 -13.63 0.72 -6.22
CA THR A 86 -14.21 0.81 -4.87
C THR A 86 -14.37 2.27 -4.45
N ASP A 87 -15.55 2.65 -4.02
CA ASP A 87 -15.81 4.00 -3.51
C ASP A 87 -15.00 4.25 -2.22
N VAL A 88 -14.34 5.41 -2.13
CA VAL A 88 -13.51 5.76 -0.98
C VAL A 88 -14.32 5.89 0.32
N HIS A 89 -15.60 6.23 0.23
CA HIS A 89 -16.48 6.40 1.39
C HIS A 89 -16.77 5.09 2.15
N VAL A 90 -16.49 3.94 1.56
CA VAL A 90 -16.57 2.65 2.29
C VAL A 90 -15.57 2.58 3.45
N LEU A 91 -14.54 3.44 3.44
CA LEU A 91 -13.52 3.52 4.48
C LEU A 91 -13.93 4.38 5.67
N ASP A 92 -14.94 5.24 5.55
CA ASP A 92 -15.35 6.19 6.60
C ASP A 92 -15.49 5.56 7.99
N PRO A 93 -16.10 4.36 8.14
CA PRO A 93 -16.23 3.70 9.45
C PRO A 93 -14.90 3.28 10.09
N TYR A 94 -13.80 3.25 9.33
CA TYR A 94 -12.51 2.71 9.76
C TYR A 94 -11.41 3.78 9.90
N LEU A 95 -11.67 5.02 9.49
CA LEU A 95 -10.68 6.10 9.46
C LEU A 95 -10.13 6.50 10.83
N ASP A 96 -10.78 6.07 11.91
CA ASP A 96 -10.29 6.26 13.29
C ASP A 96 -9.35 5.15 13.76
N ASP A 97 -9.43 3.99 13.14
CA ASP A 97 -8.76 2.78 13.62
C ASP A 97 -7.57 2.36 12.72
N VAL A 98 -7.52 2.84 11.48
CA VAL A 98 -6.51 2.42 10.50
C VAL A 98 -5.23 3.24 10.60
N ASP A 99 -4.06 2.61 10.39
CA ASP A 99 -2.77 3.28 10.38
C ASP A 99 -2.32 3.71 8.98
N LEU A 100 -2.77 3.00 7.94
CA LEU A 100 -2.41 3.27 6.54
C LEU A 100 -3.58 2.98 5.61
N ILE A 101 -3.81 3.86 4.64
CA ILE A 101 -4.78 3.66 3.57
C ILE A 101 -4.02 3.66 2.25
N LEU A 102 -4.11 2.55 1.51
CA LEU A 102 -3.52 2.37 0.20
C LEU A 102 -4.59 2.51 -0.89
N VAL A 103 -4.50 3.55 -1.69
CA VAL A 103 -5.36 3.74 -2.85
C VAL A 103 -4.69 3.12 -4.07
N MET A 104 -5.32 2.10 -4.66
CA MET A 104 -4.85 1.54 -5.92
C MET A 104 -5.19 2.48 -7.07
N SER A 105 -4.17 2.92 -7.80
CA SER A 105 -4.29 3.71 -9.02
C SER A 105 -4.07 2.90 -10.30
N VAL A 106 -4.02 1.58 -10.15
CA VAL A 106 -4.11 0.54 -11.20
C VAL A 106 -4.87 -0.64 -10.63
N TRP A 107 -5.29 -1.58 -11.48
CA TRP A 107 -5.80 -2.86 -10.99
C TRP A 107 -4.68 -3.66 -10.32
N PRO A 108 -4.91 -4.21 -9.11
CA PRO A 108 -3.88 -4.95 -8.38
C PRO A 108 -3.42 -6.20 -9.15
N GLY A 109 -2.23 -6.69 -8.84
CA GLY A 109 -1.71 -7.96 -9.34
C GLY A 109 -0.80 -7.86 -10.56
N LYS A 110 -0.65 -6.70 -11.21
CA LYS A 110 0.23 -6.55 -12.37
C LYS A 110 0.91 -5.19 -12.42
N GLY A 111 2.22 -5.20 -12.48
CA GLY A 111 3.01 -3.97 -12.60
C GLY A 111 3.01 -3.38 -14.02
N GLY A 112 3.41 -2.10 -14.13
CA GLY A 112 3.60 -1.40 -15.40
C GLY A 112 2.32 -0.98 -16.11
N GLN A 113 1.20 -0.91 -15.40
CA GLN A 113 -0.07 -0.41 -15.91
C GLN A 113 -0.10 1.13 -15.93
N LYS A 114 -0.99 1.68 -16.74
CA LYS A 114 -1.23 3.11 -16.82
C LYS A 114 -2.00 3.60 -15.59
N PHE A 115 -1.57 4.72 -15.03
CA PHE A 115 -2.20 5.39 -13.90
C PHE A 115 -3.68 5.73 -14.18
N ILE A 116 -4.55 5.45 -13.24
CA ILE A 116 -5.99 5.71 -13.30
C ILE A 116 -6.28 7.03 -12.57
N GLU A 117 -6.58 8.08 -13.32
CA GLU A 117 -6.72 9.44 -12.80
C GLU A 117 -7.85 9.61 -11.77
N SER A 118 -8.90 8.80 -11.82
CA SER A 118 -10.00 8.86 -10.82
C SER A 118 -9.52 8.54 -9.40
N SER A 119 -8.36 7.92 -9.22
CA SER A 119 -7.74 7.70 -7.90
C SER A 119 -7.33 9.00 -7.22
N ILE A 120 -7.11 10.09 -7.98
CA ILE A 120 -6.74 11.41 -7.45
C ILE A 120 -7.86 11.94 -6.53
N GLU A 121 -9.11 11.81 -6.92
CA GLU A 121 -10.24 12.29 -6.10
C GLU A 121 -10.34 11.52 -4.78
N LYS A 122 -9.97 10.24 -4.76
CA LYS A 122 -9.95 9.44 -3.54
C LYS A 122 -8.89 9.94 -2.54
N VAL A 123 -7.67 10.17 -3.01
CA VAL A 123 -6.60 10.68 -2.11
C VAL A 123 -6.87 12.12 -1.67
N LYS A 124 -7.49 12.96 -2.50
CA LYS A 124 -7.96 14.29 -2.09
C LYS A 124 -8.96 14.19 -0.94
N TYR A 125 -10.00 13.38 -1.11
CA TYR A 125 -11.00 13.15 -0.07
C TYR A 125 -10.36 12.71 1.25
N LEU A 126 -9.49 11.71 1.20
CA LEU A 126 -8.79 11.20 2.39
C LEU A 126 -7.94 12.28 3.05
N LYS A 127 -7.25 13.12 2.27
CA LYS A 127 -6.44 14.24 2.79
C LYS A 127 -7.29 15.32 3.46
N GLU A 128 -8.40 15.69 2.85
CA GLU A 128 -9.35 16.66 3.41
C GLU A 128 -9.95 16.13 4.71
N TYR A 129 -10.42 14.87 4.72
CA TYR A 129 -10.96 14.23 5.89
C TYR A 129 -9.94 14.16 7.04
N LYS A 130 -8.72 13.69 6.72
CA LYS A 130 -7.59 13.62 7.66
C LYS A 130 -7.32 14.98 8.32
N THR A 131 -7.22 16.02 7.51
CA THR A 131 -6.94 17.39 7.98
C THR A 131 -8.07 17.94 8.83
N LYS A 132 -9.31 17.84 8.33
CA LYS A 132 -10.51 18.37 9.01
C LYS A 132 -10.76 17.70 10.37
N ASN A 133 -10.50 16.40 10.47
CA ASN A 133 -10.81 15.60 11.65
C ASN A 133 -9.56 15.23 12.48
N ASN A 134 -8.40 15.85 12.20
CA ASN A 134 -7.11 15.61 12.90
C ASN A 134 -6.75 14.12 13.01
N LYS A 135 -6.85 13.37 11.89
CA LYS A 135 -6.51 11.94 11.82
C LYS A 135 -5.03 11.72 11.53
N HIS A 136 -4.52 10.53 11.88
CA HIS A 136 -3.09 10.24 11.85
C HIS A 136 -2.68 9.14 10.85
N TYR A 137 -3.64 8.52 10.14
CA TYR A 137 -3.31 7.50 9.14
C TYR A 137 -2.42 8.04 8.02
N ILE A 138 -1.62 7.16 7.45
CA ILE A 138 -0.80 7.44 6.26
C ILE A 138 -1.67 7.25 5.02
N ILE A 139 -1.60 8.18 4.08
CA ILE A 139 -2.23 8.05 2.75
C ILE A 139 -1.17 7.61 1.77
N SER A 140 -1.30 6.39 1.26
CA SER A 140 -0.42 5.78 0.25
C SER A 140 -1.16 5.60 -1.06
N ILE A 141 -0.44 5.68 -2.17
CA ILE A 141 -0.97 5.42 -3.51
C ILE A 141 -0.03 4.48 -4.27
N ASP A 142 -0.58 3.45 -4.92
CA ASP A 142 0.18 2.48 -5.70
C ASP A 142 -0.42 2.27 -7.09
N GLY A 143 0.47 2.28 -8.08
CA GLY A 143 0.16 1.97 -9.46
C GLY A 143 0.43 3.10 -10.44
N GLY A 144 1.35 2.87 -11.37
CA GLY A 144 1.69 3.83 -12.42
C GLY A 144 2.35 5.12 -11.91
N ILE A 145 2.88 5.12 -10.68
CA ILE A 145 3.57 6.28 -10.10
C ILE A 145 4.95 6.44 -10.76
N ASN A 146 5.18 7.64 -11.26
CA ASN A 146 6.42 8.11 -11.85
C ASN A 146 6.57 9.63 -11.60
N LEU A 147 7.57 10.28 -12.20
CA LEU A 147 7.82 11.71 -12.00
C LEU A 147 6.66 12.60 -12.44
N GLU A 148 5.92 12.20 -13.47
CA GLU A 148 4.78 12.97 -14.00
C GLU A 148 3.52 12.73 -13.13
N THR A 149 3.10 11.47 -12.97
CA THR A 149 1.88 11.13 -12.22
C THR A 149 2.01 11.40 -10.74
N GLY A 150 3.21 11.29 -10.18
CA GLY A 150 3.50 11.66 -8.79
C GLY A 150 3.25 13.14 -8.50
N GLN A 151 3.50 14.04 -9.46
CA GLN A 151 3.17 15.47 -9.28
C GLN A 151 1.67 15.73 -9.11
N LEU A 152 0.81 14.86 -9.67
CA LEU A 152 -0.64 14.99 -9.56
C LEU A 152 -1.15 14.68 -8.14
N VAL A 153 -0.41 13.87 -7.39
CA VAL A 153 -0.85 13.34 -6.09
C VAL A 153 0.01 13.76 -4.90
N LYS A 154 1.19 14.33 -5.10
CA LYS A 154 2.16 14.65 -4.04
C LYS A 154 1.62 15.52 -2.89
N ASN A 155 0.64 16.37 -3.15
CA ASN A 155 0.03 17.23 -2.13
C ASN A 155 -1.05 16.50 -1.30
N TYR A 156 -1.48 15.32 -1.74
CA TYR A 156 -2.57 14.56 -1.13
C TYR A 156 -2.11 13.26 -0.48
N CYS A 157 -0.97 12.71 -0.91
CA CYS A 157 -0.41 11.47 -0.39
C CYS A 157 0.78 11.74 0.54
N ASP A 158 0.94 10.87 1.53
CA ASP A 158 2.13 10.84 2.39
C ASP A 158 3.19 9.88 1.82
N LEU A 159 2.77 8.86 1.04
CA LEU A 159 3.62 7.87 0.37
C LEU A 159 3.19 7.60 -1.07
N GLY A 160 4.16 7.45 -1.97
CA GLY A 160 3.96 6.95 -3.32
C GLY A 160 4.75 5.66 -3.55
N VAL A 161 4.09 4.59 -3.99
CA VAL A 161 4.74 3.32 -4.32
C VAL A 161 5.24 3.38 -5.76
N VAL A 162 6.56 3.35 -5.92
CA VAL A 162 7.23 3.42 -7.22
C VAL A 162 7.88 2.07 -7.51
N GLY A 163 7.26 1.27 -8.36
CA GLY A 163 7.75 -0.05 -8.76
C GLY A 163 8.51 -0.01 -10.09
N SER A 164 7.83 -0.27 -11.18
CA SER A 164 8.42 -0.46 -12.52
C SER A 164 9.23 0.73 -13.05
N ALA A 165 8.93 1.95 -12.62
CA ALA A 165 9.69 3.14 -12.99
C ALA A 165 11.14 3.12 -12.45
N ILE A 166 11.38 2.38 -11.36
CA ILE A 166 12.71 2.14 -10.80
C ILE A 166 13.26 0.79 -11.26
N THR A 167 12.50 -0.30 -11.06
CA THR A 167 12.98 -1.66 -11.26
C THR A 167 13.29 -2.03 -12.72
N LYS A 168 12.73 -1.29 -13.69
CA LYS A 168 13.03 -1.45 -15.13
C LYS A 168 14.06 -0.44 -15.67
N ALA A 169 14.59 0.43 -14.82
CA ALA A 169 15.62 1.38 -15.22
C ALA A 169 16.99 0.70 -15.33
N ASP A 170 17.81 1.15 -16.28
CA ASP A 170 19.20 0.64 -16.45
C ASP A 170 20.07 0.94 -15.23
N ASN A 171 19.80 2.05 -14.54
CA ASN A 171 20.48 2.45 -13.31
C ASN A 171 19.47 2.72 -12.18
N TYR A 172 19.32 1.76 -11.28
CA TYR A 172 18.37 1.83 -10.15
C TYR A 172 18.65 2.99 -9.19
N VAL A 173 19.94 3.28 -8.93
CA VAL A 173 20.34 4.34 -7.98
C VAL A 173 19.96 5.70 -8.53
N GLU A 174 20.23 5.94 -9.81
CA GLU A 174 19.86 7.18 -10.47
C GLU A 174 18.34 7.34 -10.57
N ALA A 175 17.62 6.29 -10.97
CA ALA A 175 16.18 6.29 -11.04
C ALA A 175 15.53 6.57 -9.67
N PHE A 176 16.00 5.90 -8.61
CA PHE A 176 15.54 6.14 -7.25
C PHE A 176 15.79 7.60 -6.80
N SER A 177 17.01 8.10 -7.02
CA SER A 177 17.38 9.47 -6.64
C SER A 177 16.53 10.52 -7.36
N LYS A 178 16.27 10.33 -8.66
CA LYS A 178 15.39 11.22 -9.45
C LYS A 178 13.97 11.23 -8.89
N HIS A 179 13.40 10.05 -8.57
CA HIS A 179 12.05 9.97 -8.03
C HIS A 179 11.97 10.58 -6.62
N LEU A 180 12.94 10.32 -5.76
CA LEU A 180 12.99 10.90 -4.42
C LEU A 180 13.04 12.43 -4.48
N MET A 181 13.90 13.02 -5.30
CA MET A 181 14.04 14.48 -5.43
C MET A 181 12.90 15.13 -6.21
N GLY A 182 12.35 14.44 -7.20
CA GLY A 182 11.29 14.98 -8.05
C GLY A 182 9.89 14.96 -7.43
N LEU A 183 9.69 14.17 -6.37
CA LEU A 183 8.39 14.06 -5.67
C LEU A 183 8.37 14.78 -4.31
N MET A 184 9.52 15.23 -3.82
CA MET A 184 9.63 16.13 -2.66
C MET A 184 9.24 17.55 -3.04
#